data_77ee3d9233f7ea4f26f5a701289a5699
#
_entry.id   77ee3d9233f7ea4f26f5a701289a5699
#
_cell.length_a   1.000
_cell.length_b   1.000
_cell.length_c   1.000
_cell.angle_alpha   90.00
_cell.angle_beta   90.00
_cell.angle_gamma   90.00
#
_symmetry.space_group_name_H-M   'P 1'
#
loop_
_entity.id
_entity.type
_entity.pdbx_description
1 polymer ?
#
loop_
_entity_poly.entity_id
_entity_poly.type
_entity_poly.pdbx_seq_one_letter_code
_entity_poly.pdbx_strand_id
1 'polypeptide(L)'
;MWNNYQMLSLFANLLFVMVALAIIYTINSRYIKLPVFPLKEISVNGIDSRSSGDGRLHKVTRQQIEQIVRNEIAGNFFTVNLSAVRQALSELPWVRTVQIYRDWPDGLNVLLEEHKVLAHWGNSALVNTYGEIFRAAATEELPLFVGPMEESSREMAQRYVNFRKILEPLKQRIVEINLSPRYAWCIRLDVGTVIELGRGQAETALARYSSVYDQTIARLNQQIQPDYMDLRYPNGFAVRIPETTQQESVKQAGRKNEDVKPGRCN
;
A
#
# COMPACT_ATOMS: atom_id res chain seq x y z
N MET A 1 2.56 -9.47 83.78
CA MET A 1 2.99 -9.01 82.41
C MET A 1 2.06 -9.43 81.31
N TRP A 2 0.78 -9.46 81.45
CA TRP A 2 -0.17 -9.91 80.42
C TRP A 2 -1.36 -8.96 80.25
N ASN A 3 -1.14 -7.68 80.34
CA ASN A 3 -2.24 -6.72 80.27
C ASN A 3 -2.08 -5.69 79.09
N ASN A 4 -1.54 -6.14 77.97
CA ASN A 4 -1.48 -5.32 76.74
C ASN A 4 -2.54 -5.78 75.73
N TYR A 5 -3.81 -5.79 76.17
CA TYR A 5 -4.94 -6.10 75.28
C TYR A 5 -5.00 -5.18 74.07
N GLN A 6 -4.46 -3.95 74.14
CA GLN A 6 -4.35 -3.06 73.03
C GLN A 6 -3.34 -3.57 72.00
N MET A 7 -2.19 -4.11 72.41
CA MET A 7 -1.23 -4.72 71.47
C MET A 7 -1.81 -5.99 70.85
N LEU A 8 -2.53 -6.79 71.64
CA LEU A 8 -3.17 -8.01 71.11
C LEU A 8 -4.27 -7.71 70.10
N SER A 9 -5.05 -6.64 70.31
CA SER A 9 -6.08 -6.21 69.38
C SER A 9 -5.47 -5.62 68.09
N LEU A 10 -4.33 -4.92 68.19
CA LEU A 10 -3.60 -4.44 67.01
C LEU A 10 -3.06 -5.63 66.18
N PHE A 11 -2.48 -6.64 66.82
CA PHE A 11 -2.01 -7.85 66.13
C PHE A 11 -3.15 -8.63 65.49
N ALA A 12 -4.30 -8.78 66.18
CA ALA A 12 -5.49 -9.42 65.63
C ALA A 12 -6.05 -8.68 64.43
N ASN A 13 -6.14 -7.35 64.46
CA ASN A 13 -6.60 -6.55 63.37
C ASN A 13 -5.62 -6.59 62.15
N LEU A 14 -4.30 -6.57 62.41
CA LEU A 14 -3.29 -6.73 61.38
C LEU A 14 -3.40 -8.10 60.71
N LEU A 15 -3.59 -9.16 61.50
CA LEU A 15 -3.79 -10.51 60.96
C LEU A 15 -5.06 -10.60 60.11
N PHE A 16 -6.17 -10.00 60.59
CA PHE A 16 -7.42 -9.94 59.82
C PHE A 16 -7.24 -9.21 58.46
N VAL A 17 -6.53 -8.08 58.44
CA VAL A 17 -6.23 -7.35 57.19
C VAL A 17 -5.35 -8.19 56.26
N MET A 18 -4.33 -8.89 56.78
CA MET A 18 -3.48 -9.79 55.99
C MET A 18 -4.28 -10.94 55.36
N VAL A 19 -5.14 -11.57 56.16
CA VAL A 19 -6.02 -12.67 55.69
C VAL A 19 -7.01 -12.14 54.63
N ALA A 20 -7.63 -10.98 54.87
CA ALA A 20 -8.53 -10.37 53.91
C ALA A 20 -7.82 -10.06 52.59
N LEU A 21 -6.59 -9.48 52.62
CA LEU A 21 -5.77 -9.23 51.43
C LEU A 21 -5.37 -10.54 50.71
N ALA A 22 -5.02 -11.59 51.45
CA ALA A 22 -4.70 -12.90 50.89
C ALA A 22 -5.93 -13.55 50.22
N ILE A 23 -7.11 -13.41 50.81
CA ILE A 23 -8.37 -13.87 50.23
C ILE A 23 -8.68 -13.08 48.95
N ILE A 24 -8.58 -11.75 49.00
CA ILE A 24 -8.77 -10.89 47.82
C ILE A 24 -7.76 -11.26 46.71
N TYR A 25 -6.51 -11.47 47.05
CA TYR A 25 -5.45 -11.87 46.09
C TYR A 25 -5.75 -13.24 45.48
N THR A 26 -6.14 -14.25 46.29
CA THR A 26 -6.48 -15.58 45.78
C THR A 26 -7.75 -15.58 44.94
N ILE A 27 -8.76 -14.82 45.35
CA ILE A 27 -9.97 -14.59 44.56
C ILE A 27 -9.59 -13.92 43.23
N ASN A 28 -8.89 -12.80 43.26
CA ASN A 28 -8.49 -12.08 42.08
C ASN A 28 -7.65 -12.95 41.12
N SER A 29 -6.66 -13.70 41.64
CA SER A 29 -5.78 -14.55 40.81
C SER A 29 -6.50 -15.78 40.22
N ARG A 30 -7.55 -16.29 40.90
CA ARG A 30 -8.34 -17.43 40.40
C ARG A 30 -9.50 -17.00 39.51
N TYR A 31 -10.21 -15.92 39.85
CA TYR A 31 -11.37 -15.47 39.07
C TYR A 31 -11.00 -14.80 37.78
N ILE A 32 -9.84 -14.14 37.69
CA ILE A 32 -9.33 -13.60 36.42
C ILE A 32 -8.98 -14.71 35.42
N LYS A 33 -8.62 -15.91 35.88
CA LYS A 33 -8.33 -17.08 35.06
C LYS A 33 -9.52 -17.99 34.78
N LEU A 34 -10.67 -17.76 35.43
CA LEU A 34 -11.88 -18.52 35.13
C LEU A 34 -12.44 -18.04 33.78
N PRO A 35 -12.94 -18.94 32.91
CA PRO A 35 -13.59 -18.59 31.64
C PRO A 35 -15.00 -18.00 31.90
N VAL A 36 -15.09 -16.99 32.77
CA VAL A 36 -16.38 -16.37 33.17
C VAL A 36 -16.96 -15.54 32.01
N PHE A 37 -16.09 -15.08 31.08
CA PHE A 37 -16.51 -14.38 29.87
C PHE A 37 -15.68 -14.91 28.68
N PRO A 38 -16.02 -16.10 28.13
CA PRO A 38 -15.33 -16.61 26.98
C PRO A 38 -15.63 -15.70 25.80
N LEU A 39 -14.62 -15.40 24.99
CA LEU A 39 -14.83 -14.74 23.69
C LEU A 39 -15.59 -15.70 22.78
N LYS A 40 -16.80 -15.31 22.38
CA LYS A 40 -17.69 -16.13 21.54
C LYS A 40 -17.80 -15.59 20.13
N GLU A 41 -17.81 -14.27 19.97
CA GLU A 41 -18.07 -13.62 18.70
C GLU A 41 -16.85 -12.80 18.23
N ILE A 42 -16.46 -13.01 16.98
CA ILE A 42 -15.44 -12.22 16.30
C ILE A 42 -16.11 -11.64 15.06
N SER A 43 -16.43 -10.36 15.12
CA SER A 43 -16.92 -9.64 13.94
C SER A 43 -15.74 -9.05 13.18
N VAL A 44 -15.68 -9.33 11.86
CA VAL A 44 -14.62 -8.84 10.98
C VAL A 44 -15.26 -7.98 9.92
N ASN A 45 -14.84 -6.73 9.84
CA ASN A 45 -15.33 -5.76 8.87
C ASN A 45 -14.16 -5.05 8.17
N GLY A 46 -14.31 -4.78 6.89
CA GLY A 46 -13.35 -3.96 6.14
C GLY A 46 -13.63 -2.48 6.35
N ILE A 47 -12.57 -1.69 6.49
CA ILE A 47 -12.64 -0.23 6.46
C ILE A 47 -12.30 0.21 5.04
N ASP A 48 -13.24 0.77 4.31
CA ASP A 48 -12.95 1.43 3.05
C ASP A 48 -12.99 2.95 3.25
N SER A 49 -11.81 3.54 3.46
CA SER A 49 -11.67 4.95 3.79
C SER A 49 -11.92 5.91 2.62
N ARG A 50 -12.02 5.44 1.38
CA ARG A 50 -12.06 6.29 0.18
C ARG A 50 -13.15 6.00 -0.84
N SER A 51 -13.94 4.98 -0.65
CA SER A 51 -15.11 4.70 -1.51
C SER A 51 -16.26 4.21 -0.67
N SER A 52 -17.48 4.38 -1.17
CA SER A 52 -18.73 3.83 -0.59
C SER A 52 -18.67 2.30 -0.58
N GLY A 53 -17.64 1.77 0.07
CA GLY A 53 -17.35 0.35 0.13
C GLY A 53 -18.35 -0.34 1.05
N ASP A 54 -18.77 -1.50 0.64
CA ASP A 54 -19.67 -2.38 1.38
C ASP A 54 -19.00 -3.04 2.59
N GLY A 55 -17.79 -2.59 2.99
CA GLY A 55 -17.02 -3.17 4.09
C GLY A 55 -16.50 -4.59 3.81
N ARG A 56 -16.48 -5.00 2.54
CA ARG A 56 -15.99 -6.33 2.16
C ARG A 56 -14.48 -6.33 2.00
N LEU A 57 -13.87 -7.42 2.48
CA LEU A 57 -12.47 -7.73 2.25
C LEU A 57 -12.34 -8.48 0.92
N HIS A 58 -11.33 -8.14 0.10
CA HIS A 58 -11.12 -8.70 -1.23
C HIS A 58 -9.88 -9.60 -1.32
N LYS A 59 -8.83 -9.26 -0.58
CA LYS A 59 -7.54 -9.95 -0.63
C LYS A 59 -7.27 -10.83 0.58
N VAL A 60 -7.92 -10.53 1.71
CA VAL A 60 -7.80 -11.30 2.97
C VAL A 60 -9.13 -11.99 3.26
N THR A 61 -9.09 -13.31 3.47
CA THR A 61 -10.31 -14.05 3.77
C THR A 61 -10.68 -13.93 5.25
N ARG A 62 -11.98 -13.85 5.51
CA ARG A 62 -12.49 -13.84 6.89
C ARG A 62 -11.98 -15.03 7.71
N GLN A 63 -11.90 -16.21 7.10
CA GLN A 63 -11.39 -17.42 7.77
C GLN A 63 -9.92 -17.28 8.21
N GLN A 64 -9.06 -16.67 7.40
CA GLN A 64 -7.66 -16.41 7.77
C GLN A 64 -7.58 -15.49 8.99
N ILE A 65 -8.38 -14.43 9.00
CA ILE A 65 -8.44 -13.49 10.12
C ILE A 65 -8.92 -14.19 11.39
N GLU A 66 -10.04 -14.91 11.33
CA GLU A 66 -10.59 -15.65 12.47
C GLU A 66 -9.60 -16.68 13.00
N GLN A 67 -8.87 -17.37 12.15
CA GLN A 67 -7.86 -18.35 12.55
C GLN A 67 -6.69 -17.68 13.29
N ILE A 68 -6.18 -16.57 12.78
CA ILE A 68 -5.10 -15.81 13.43
C ILE A 68 -5.58 -15.28 14.79
N VAL A 69 -6.76 -14.66 14.81
CA VAL A 69 -7.34 -14.13 16.06
C VAL A 69 -7.53 -15.23 17.08
N ARG A 70 -8.05 -16.40 16.70
CA ARG A 70 -8.24 -17.54 17.60
C ARG A 70 -6.92 -18.11 18.13
N ASN A 71 -5.87 -18.12 17.32
CA ASN A 71 -4.56 -18.61 17.73
C ASN A 71 -3.88 -17.69 18.75
N GLU A 72 -4.10 -16.37 18.62
CA GLU A 72 -3.53 -15.37 19.52
C GLU A 72 -4.39 -15.09 20.76
N ILE A 73 -5.63 -15.56 20.79
CA ILE A 73 -6.50 -15.41 21.95
C ILE A 73 -6.09 -16.40 23.04
N ALA A 74 -5.33 -15.90 24.00
CA ALA A 74 -5.08 -16.59 25.27
C ALA A 74 -5.81 -15.83 26.38
N GLY A 75 -6.82 -16.47 27.02
CA GLY A 75 -7.53 -15.88 28.13
C GLY A 75 -9.02 -15.65 27.87
N ASN A 76 -9.58 -14.65 28.54
CA ASN A 76 -11.00 -14.26 28.45
C ASN A 76 -11.13 -12.85 27.85
N PHE A 77 -12.37 -12.37 27.74
CA PHE A 77 -12.70 -11.03 27.22
C PHE A 77 -11.85 -9.89 27.83
N PHE A 78 -11.51 -9.97 29.12
CA PHE A 78 -10.75 -8.92 29.81
C PHE A 78 -9.24 -9.09 29.70
N THR A 79 -8.75 -10.33 29.61
CA THR A 79 -7.32 -10.65 29.66
C THR A 79 -6.69 -10.84 28.30
N VAL A 80 -7.49 -10.87 27.21
CA VAL A 80 -6.98 -11.02 25.84
C VAL A 80 -6.03 -9.89 25.50
N ASN A 81 -4.88 -10.24 24.95
CA ASN A 81 -3.86 -9.28 24.51
C ASN A 81 -4.18 -8.76 23.09
N LEU A 82 -4.92 -7.65 23.03
CA LEU A 82 -5.30 -7.02 21.74
C LEU A 82 -4.08 -6.54 20.93
N SER A 83 -2.96 -6.25 21.60
CA SER A 83 -1.74 -5.83 20.90
C SER A 83 -1.10 -6.98 20.15
N ALA A 84 -1.07 -8.19 20.73
CA ALA A 84 -0.59 -9.39 20.05
C ALA A 84 -1.46 -9.73 18.83
N VAL A 85 -2.77 -9.71 19.01
CA VAL A 85 -3.71 -9.93 17.88
C VAL A 85 -3.52 -8.89 16.77
N ARG A 86 -3.38 -7.61 17.14
CA ARG A 86 -3.13 -6.53 16.17
C ARG A 86 -1.84 -6.77 15.41
N GLN A 87 -0.76 -7.12 16.11
CA GLN A 87 0.53 -7.39 15.50
C GLN A 87 0.44 -8.54 14.51
N ALA A 88 -0.12 -9.68 14.91
CA ALA A 88 -0.28 -10.85 14.05
C ALA A 88 -1.09 -10.55 12.78
N LEU A 89 -2.17 -9.76 12.90
CA LEU A 89 -2.95 -9.33 11.74
C LEU A 89 -2.20 -8.32 10.85
N SER A 90 -1.34 -7.48 11.43
CA SER A 90 -0.54 -6.51 10.68
C SER A 90 0.60 -7.17 9.89
N GLU A 91 0.95 -8.41 10.19
CA GLU A 91 1.94 -9.20 9.43
C GLU A 91 1.38 -9.77 8.11
N LEU A 92 0.05 -9.70 7.93
CA LEU A 92 -0.57 -10.09 6.65
C LEU A 92 -0.19 -9.09 5.54
N PRO A 93 0.34 -9.57 4.41
CA PRO A 93 0.87 -8.70 3.34
C PRO A 93 -0.12 -7.68 2.79
N TRP A 94 -1.40 -8.01 2.77
CA TRP A 94 -2.45 -7.16 2.22
C TRP A 94 -3.12 -6.24 3.25
N VAL A 95 -2.76 -6.36 4.52
CA VAL A 95 -3.34 -5.55 5.59
C VAL A 95 -2.54 -4.28 5.78
N ARG A 96 -3.21 -3.13 5.57
CA ARG A 96 -2.64 -1.81 5.79
C ARG A 96 -2.78 -1.34 7.22
N THR A 97 -4.00 -1.42 7.76
CA THR A 97 -4.33 -0.93 9.10
C THR A 97 -5.25 -1.91 9.80
N VAL A 98 -4.98 -2.13 11.09
CA VAL A 98 -5.79 -2.98 11.96
C VAL A 98 -6.28 -2.16 13.14
N GLN A 99 -7.58 -2.17 13.37
CA GLN A 99 -8.21 -1.61 14.56
C GLN A 99 -9.01 -2.73 15.24
N ILE A 100 -8.82 -2.89 16.55
CA ILE A 100 -9.51 -3.94 17.31
C ILE A 100 -10.17 -3.29 18.52
N TYR A 101 -11.46 -3.56 18.67
CA TYR A 101 -12.27 -3.08 19.78
C TYR A 101 -12.92 -4.26 20.50
N ARG A 102 -13.07 -4.13 21.81
CA ARG A 102 -13.90 -5.06 22.57
C ARG A 102 -15.37 -4.69 22.36
N ASP A 103 -16.15 -5.69 22.00
CA ASP A 103 -17.61 -5.58 21.89
C ASP A 103 -18.25 -6.32 23.07
N TRP A 104 -18.85 -5.53 23.95
CA TRP A 104 -19.39 -6.08 25.19
C TRP A 104 -20.65 -6.89 24.91
N PRO A 105 -20.90 -8.07 25.56
CA PRO A 105 -20.16 -8.60 26.73
C PRO A 105 -19.05 -9.62 26.39
N ASP A 106 -18.98 -10.21 25.20
CA ASP A 106 -18.15 -11.37 24.88
C ASP A 106 -17.61 -11.38 23.44
N GLY A 107 -17.62 -10.21 22.76
CA GLY A 107 -17.21 -10.04 21.37
C GLY A 107 -15.90 -9.26 21.16
N LEU A 108 -15.28 -9.47 20.01
CA LEU A 108 -14.23 -8.63 19.45
C LEU A 108 -14.66 -8.11 18.08
N ASN A 109 -14.55 -6.82 17.88
CA ASN A 109 -14.75 -6.19 16.58
C ASN A 109 -13.39 -5.85 15.97
N VAL A 110 -13.08 -6.50 14.84
CA VAL A 110 -11.84 -6.32 14.09
C VAL A 110 -12.15 -5.56 12.83
N LEU A 111 -11.61 -4.36 12.73
CA LEU A 111 -11.70 -3.52 11.55
C LEU A 111 -10.37 -3.53 10.81
N LEU A 112 -10.41 -3.91 9.54
CA LEU A 112 -9.24 -4.05 8.69
C LEU A 112 -9.33 -3.13 7.48
N GLU A 113 -8.23 -2.48 7.15
CA GLU A 113 -8.06 -1.78 5.88
C GLU A 113 -7.06 -2.55 5.02
N GLU A 114 -7.47 -2.92 3.82
CA GLU A 114 -6.59 -3.57 2.85
C GLU A 114 -5.81 -2.54 2.03
N HIS A 115 -4.60 -2.91 1.59
CA HIS A 115 -3.86 -2.13 0.62
C HIS A 115 -4.59 -2.10 -0.74
N LYS A 116 -4.86 -0.90 -1.26
CA LYS A 116 -5.32 -0.70 -2.64
C LYS A 116 -4.11 -0.47 -3.53
N VAL A 117 -3.78 -1.46 -4.34
CA VAL A 117 -2.61 -1.41 -5.21
C VAL A 117 -2.77 -0.30 -6.25
N LEU A 118 -1.68 0.42 -6.49
CA LEU A 118 -1.58 1.46 -7.52
C LEU A 118 -0.57 1.09 -8.60
N ALA A 119 0.58 0.52 -8.22
CA ALA A 119 1.70 0.24 -9.10
C ALA A 119 2.63 -0.86 -8.54
N HIS A 120 3.48 -1.41 -9.39
CA HIS A 120 4.66 -2.14 -8.96
C HIS A 120 5.76 -1.16 -8.54
N TRP A 121 6.53 -1.50 -7.51
CA TRP A 121 7.75 -0.82 -7.10
C TRP A 121 8.96 -1.68 -7.43
N GLY A 122 9.70 -1.28 -8.44
CA GLY A 122 10.79 -2.12 -8.94
C GLY A 122 10.32 -3.53 -9.28
N ASN A 123 11.12 -4.54 -8.90
CA ASN A 123 10.86 -5.93 -9.28
C ASN A 123 10.12 -6.77 -8.24
N SER A 124 9.95 -6.29 -7.00
CA SER A 124 9.55 -7.20 -5.90
C SER A 124 8.55 -6.62 -4.90
N ALA A 125 8.15 -5.37 -5.05
CA ALA A 125 7.22 -4.73 -4.14
C ALA A 125 6.08 -4.05 -4.89
N LEU A 126 5.07 -3.61 -4.15
CA LEU A 126 3.90 -2.90 -4.64
C LEU A 126 3.80 -1.54 -3.93
N VAL A 127 3.17 -0.59 -4.59
CA VAL A 127 2.81 0.72 -4.03
C VAL A 127 1.30 0.82 -3.96
N ASN A 128 0.76 1.24 -2.82
CA ASN A 128 -0.66 1.49 -2.67
C ASN A 128 -1.05 2.92 -3.09
N THR A 129 -2.34 3.23 -3.05
CA THR A 129 -2.87 4.56 -3.39
C THR A 129 -2.43 5.68 -2.45
N TYR A 130 -1.83 5.35 -1.30
CA TYR A 130 -1.24 6.30 -0.35
C TYR A 130 0.25 6.54 -0.60
N GLY A 131 0.85 5.77 -1.53
CA GLY A 131 2.28 5.80 -1.80
C GLY A 131 3.12 4.99 -0.79
N GLU A 132 2.49 4.08 -0.05
CA GLU A 132 3.19 3.19 0.87
C GLU A 132 3.63 1.94 0.13
N ILE A 133 4.87 1.52 0.35
CA ILE A 133 5.43 0.31 -0.24
C ILE A 133 5.10 -0.89 0.64
N PHE A 134 4.65 -1.98 0.02
CA PHE A 134 4.37 -3.23 0.70
C PHE A 134 4.74 -4.42 -0.19
N ARG A 135 4.90 -5.59 0.41
CA ARG A 135 5.30 -6.81 -0.30
C ARG A 135 4.14 -7.79 -0.35
N ALA A 136 3.58 -7.95 -1.53
CA ALA A 136 2.53 -8.94 -1.80
C ALA A 136 2.62 -9.38 -3.26
N ALA A 137 2.02 -10.52 -3.59
CA ALA A 137 1.88 -10.94 -4.98
C ALA A 137 0.64 -10.28 -5.59
N ALA A 138 0.79 -9.64 -6.76
CA ALA A 138 -0.29 -9.15 -7.57
C ALA A 138 -0.20 -9.78 -8.97
N THR A 139 -1.36 -10.17 -9.50
CA THR A 139 -1.50 -10.73 -10.85
C THR A 139 -2.07 -9.71 -11.85
N GLU A 140 -2.36 -8.51 -11.38
CA GLU A 140 -2.96 -7.44 -12.16
C GLU A 140 -1.89 -6.73 -13.02
N GLU A 141 -2.27 -6.28 -14.21
CA GLU A 141 -1.43 -5.41 -15.02
C GLU A 141 -1.38 -4.01 -14.41
N LEU A 142 -0.28 -3.71 -13.75
CA LEU A 142 -0.07 -2.46 -13.04
C LEU A 142 1.11 -1.71 -13.67
N PRO A 143 1.12 -0.37 -13.62
CA PRO A 143 2.28 0.41 -14.03
C PRO A 143 3.48 0.11 -13.12
N LEU A 144 4.69 0.26 -13.68
CA LEU A 144 5.94 0.12 -12.95
C LEU A 144 6.43 1.47 -12.47
N PHE A 145 6.75 1.57 -11.19
CA PHE A 145 7.42 2.74 -10.60
C PHE A 145 8.88 2.38 -10.33
N VAL A 146 9.77 3.23 -10.84
CA VAL A 146 11.21 3.13 -10.63
C VAL A 146 11.69 4.45 -10.02
N GLY A 147 12.04 4.42 -8.75
CA GLY A 147 12.49 5.59 -8.00
C GLY A 147 13.88 5.39 -7.39
N PRO A 148 14.59 6.46 -7.04
CA PRO A 148 15.93 6.39 -6.46
C PRO A 148 15.94 5.84 -5.04
N MET A 149 14.86 6.05 -4.27
CA MET A 149 14.70 5.65 -2.88
C MET A 149 13.23 5.33 -2.59
N GLU A 150 12.96 4.50 -1.58
CA GLU A 150 11.60 4.12 -1.19
C GLU A 150 10.74 5.32 -0.76
N GLU A 151 11.35 6.34 -0.16
CA GLU A 151 10.67 7.57 0.27
C GLU A 151 10.05 8.36 -0.89
N SER A 152 10.59 8.19 -2.09
CA SER A 152 10.05 8.85 -3.30
C SER A 152 8.72 8.25 -3.77
N SER A 153 8.33 7.09 -3.26
CA SER A 153 7.11 6.37 -3.66
C SER A 153 5.84 7.19 -3.47
N ARG A 154 5.76 7.97 -2.39
CA ARG A 154 4.61 8.83 -2.11
C ARG A 154 4.47 9.97 -3.13
N GLU A 155 5.57 10.62 -3.46
CA GLU A 155 5.58 11.65 -4.50
C GLU A 155 5.22 11.05 -5.86
N MET A 156 5.81 9.89 -6.20
CA MET A 156 5.52 9.19 -7.44
C MET A 156 4.05 8.80 -7.56
N ALA A 157 3.44 8.30 -6.49
CA ALA A 157 2.02 7.97 -6.46
C ALA A 157 1.12 9.19 -6.71
N GLN A 158 1.43 10.33 -6.09
CA GLN A 158 0.69 11.58 -6.29
C GLN A 158 0.83 12.09 -7.73
N ARG A 159 2.05 12.12 -8.26
CA ARG A 159 2.32 12.57 -9.62
C ARG A 159 1.70 11.64 -10.67
N TYR A 160 1.73 10.34 -10.44
CA TYR A 160 1.07 9.38 -11.33
C TYR A 160 -0.43 9.68 -11.48
N VAL A 161 -1.12 9.98 -10.38
CA VAL A 161 -2.54 10.33 -10.42
C VAL A 161 -2.77 11.60 -11.25
N ASN A 162 -1.88 12.61 -11.11
CA ASN A 162 -1.95 13.84 -11.89
C ASN A 162 -1.66 13.60 -13.37
N PHE A 163 -0.59 12.87 -13.67
CA PHE A 163 -0.22 12.53 -15.06
C PHE A 163 -1.32 11.74 -15.75
N ARG A 164 -1.91 10.77 -15.07
CA ARG A 164 -3.03 9.99 -15.59
C ARG A 164 -4.22 10.88 -15.94
N LYS A 165 -4.58 11.86 -15.10
CA LYS A 165 -5.67 12.81 -15.39
C LYS A 165 -5.36 13.67 -16.61
N ILE A 166 -4.11 14.11 -16.79
CA ILE A 166 -3.70 14.90 -17.94
C ILE A 166 -3.76 14.09 -19.24
N LEU A 167 -3.44 12.79 -19.18
CA LEU A 167 -3.44 11.90 -20.34
C LEU A 167 -4.79 11.24 -20.63
N GLU A 168 -5.74 11.31 -19.69
CA GLU A 168 -7.08 10.71 -19.84
C GLU A 168 -7.80 11.12 -21.12
N PRO A 169 -7.81 12.42 -21.53
CA PRO A 169 -8.45 12.83 -22.80
C PRO A 169 -7.83 12.15 -24.03
N LEU A 170 -6.56 11.83 -23.96
CA LEU A 170 -5.80 11.19 -25.06
C LEU A 170 -5.98 9.67 -25.09
N LYS A 171 -6.65 9.08 -24.07
CA LYS A 171 -6.82 7.64 -23.90
C LYS A 171 -5.49 6.88 -23.83
N GLN A 172 -4.42 7.55 -23.44
CA GLN A 172 -3.08 6.98 -23.26
C GLN A 172 -2.88 6.54 -21.82
N ARG A 173 -2.32 5.35 -21.63
CA ARG A 173 -2.04 4.79 -20.31
C ARG A 173 -0.53 4.80 -20.04
N ILE A 174 -0.18 5.11 -18.80
CA ILE A 174 1.19 5.06 -18.32
C ILE A 174 1.48 3.64 -17.86
N VAL A 175 2.49 3.00 -18.45
CA VAL A 175 2.95 1.65 -18.07
C VAL A 175 4.21 1.69 -17.21
N GLU A 176 4.96 2.80 -17.24
CA GLU A 176 6.14 2.97 -16.40
C GLU A 176 6.34 4.45 -16.06
N ILE A 177 6.70 4.72 -14.80
CA ILE A 177 7.21 6.01 -14.34
C ILE A 177 8.60 5.81 -13.77
N ASN A 178 9.54 6.60 -14.22
CA ASN A 178 10.90 6.63 -13.71
C ASN A 178 11.23 8.01 -13.14
N LEU A 179 11.71 8.02 -11.89
CA LEU A 179 12.29 9.19 -11.25
C LEU A 179 13.78 8.93 -11.07
N SER A 180 14.60 9.68 -11.79
CA SER A 180 16.05 9.54 -11.70
C SER A 180 16.58 10.05 -10.35
N PRO A 181 17.82 9.67 -9.93
CA PRO A 181 18.46 10.22 -8.74
C PRO A 181 18.65 11.74 -8.75
N ARG A 182 18.56 12.36 -9.95
CA ARG A 182 18.62 13.82 -10.14
C ARG A 182 17.23 14.46 -10.16
N TYR A 183 16.19 13.72 -9.76
CA TYR A 183 14.79 14.17 -9.77
C TYR A 183 14.26 14.56 -11.15
N ALA A 184 14.74 13.91 -12.21
CA ALA A 184 14.18 14.04 -13.55
C ALA A 184 13.14 12.94 -13.78
N TRP A 185 11.98 13.34 -14.28
CA TRP A 185 10.83 12.48 -14.54
C TRP A 185 10.84 11.99 -15.99
N CYS A 186 10.59 10.71 -16.13
CA CYS A 186 10.38 10.06 -17.42
C CYS A 186 9.18 9.12 -17.30
N ILE A 187 8.33 9.09 -18.31
CA ILE A 187 7.19 8.16 -18.37
C ILE A 187 7.24 7.36 -19.66
N ARG A 188 6.72 6.13 -19.59
CA ARG A 188 6.47 5.30 -20.78
C ARG A 188 4.98 5.03 -20.90
N LEU A 189 4.47 5.21 -22.09
CA LEU A 189 3.08 4.94 -22.43
C LEU A 189 2.89 3.52 -22.94
N ASP A 190 1.65 3.05 -22.88
CA ASP A 190 1.23 1.72 -23.36
C ASP A 190 1.47 1.54 -24.87
N VAL A 191 1.47 2.61 -25.61
CA VAL A 191 1.82 2.66 -27.04
C VAL A 191 3.34 2.54 -27.30
N GLY A 192 4.17 2.46 -26.24
CA GLY A 192 5.63 2.32 -26.32
C GLY A 192 6.41 3.64 -26.33
N THR A 193 5.75 4.77 -26.47
CA THR A 193 6.40 6.10 -26.48
C THR A 193 7.01 6.41 -25.12
N VAL A 194 8.28 6.81 -25.08
CA VAL A 194 8.98 7.33 -23.91
C VAL A 194 8.93 8.85 -23.91
N ILE A 195 8.52 9.45 -22.80
CA ILE A 195 8.38 10.89 -22.63
C ILE A 195 9.27 11.39 -21.50
N GLU A 196 10.27 12.22 -21.84
CA GLU A 196 11.13 12.91 -20.89
C GLU A 196 10.47 14.22 -20.46
N LEU A 197 10.16 14.33 -19.16
CA LEU A 197 9.52 15.49 -18.56
C LEU A 197 10.52 16.41 -17.84
N GLY A 198 11.70 15.88 -17.50
CA GLY A 198 12.74 16.63 -16.80
C GLY A 198 12.45 16.87 -15.33
N ARG A 199 13.11 17.92 -14.76
CA ARG A 199 13.02 18.29 -13.35
C ARG A 199 12.01 19.41 -13.16
N GLY A 200 11.13 19.46 -12.33
CA GLY A 200 10.33 20.64 -12.00
C GLY A 200 8.90 20.57 -12.52
N GLN A 201 8.58 21.25 -13.58
CA GLN A 201 7.21 21.44 -14.07
C GLN A 201 6.72 20.28 -14.97
N ALA A 202 6.86 19.05 -14.51
CA ALA A 202 6.51 17.86 -15.29
C ALA A 202 5.03 17.84 -15.70
N GLU A 203 4.11 18.25 -14.80
CA GLU A 203 2.67 18.36 -15.11
C GLU A 203 2.39 19.41 -16.17
N THR A 204 3.06 20.58 -16.09
CA THR A 204 2.89 21.66 -17.08
C THR A 204 3.39 21.23 -18.46
N ALA A 205 4.53 20.55 -18.50
CA ALA A 205 5.08 20.00 -19.75
C ALA A 205 4.12 18.97 -20.36
N LEU A 206 3.60 18.06 -19.54
CA LEU A 206 2.65 17.03 -19.98
C LEU A 206 1.29 17.63 -20.41
N ALA A 207 0.80 18.66 -19.71
CA ALA A 207 -0.44 19.35 -20.08
C ALA A 207 -0.29 20.06 -21.42
N ARG A 208 0.87 20.68 -21.69
CA ARG A 208 1.18 21.27 -22.97
C ARG A 208 1.23 20.22 -24.10
N TYR A 209 1.85 19.07 -23.85
CA TYR A 209 1.79 17.93 -24.77
C TYR A 209 0.35 17.51 -25.05
N SER A 210 -0.47 17.34 -24.00
CA SER A 210 -1.88 16.97 -24.17
C SER A 210 -2.67 17.97 -25.00
N SER A 211 -2.43 19.27 -24.82
CA SER A 211 -3.16 20.33 -25.54
C SER A 211 -2.88 20.40 -27.05
N VAL A 212 -1.69 19.98 -27.45
CA VAL A 212 -1.29 20.03 -28.89
C VAL A 212 -1.33 18.66 -29.58
N TYR A 213 -1.64 17.60 -28.80
CA TYR A 213 -1.58 16.23 -29.29
C TYR A 213 -2.47 16.01 -30.52
N ASP A 214 -3.73 16.37 -30.45
CA ASP A 214 -4.70 16.14 -31.52
C ASP A 214 -4.36 16.91 -32.82
N GLN A 215 -3.79 18.11 -32.67
CA GLN A 215 -3.48 18.98 -33.80
C GLN A 215 -2.19 18.60 -34.52
N THR A 216 -1.23 18.01 -33.80
CA THR A 216 0.11 17.76 -34.29
C THR A 216 0.47 16.28 -34.31
N ILE A 217 0.45 15.65 -33.15
CA ILE A 217 1.01 14.30 -32.96
C ILE A 217 0.02 13.23 -33.41
N ALA A 218 -1.28 13.42 -33.18
CA ALA A 218 -2.29 12.48 -33.68
C ALA A 218 -2.29 12.35 -35.19
N ARG A 219 -2.00 13.44 -35.92
CA ARG A 219 -1.85 13.41 -37.38
C ARG A 219 -0.59 12.67 -37.82
N LEU A 220 0.51 12.80 -37.06
CA LEU A 220 1.74 12.03 -37.30
C LEU A 220 1.54 10.56 -36.94
N ASN A 221 0.85 10.27 -35.84
CA ASN A 221 0.58 8.89 -35.36
C ASN A 221 -0.29 8.06 -36.33
N GLN A 222 -1.09 8.67 -37.18
CA GLN A 222 -1.82 7.94 -38.22
C GLN A 222 -0.87 7.27 -39.24
N GLN A 223 0.36 7.73 -39.33
CA GLN A 223 1.38 7.19 -40.23
C GLN A 223 2.55 6.55 -39.50
N ILE A 224 3.05 7.19 -38.42
CA ILE A 224 4.25 6.74 -37.70
C ILE A 224 4.15 7.14 -36.23
N GLN A 225 4.23 6.18 -35.34
CA GLN A 225 4.19 6.41 -33.89
C GLN A 225 5.57 6.83 -33.39
N PRO A 226 5.70 7.96 -32.66
CA PRO A 226 6.96 8.36 -32.06
C PRO A 226 7.40 7.38 -30.97
N ASP A 227 8.68 7.02 -30.93
CA ASP A 227 9.28 6.18 -29.92
C ASP A 227 9.80 6.97 -28.72
N TYR A 228 10.12 8.26 -28.94
CA TYR A 228 10.67 9.12 -27.89
C TYR A 228 10.24 10.56 -28.07
N MET A 229 9.96 11.24 -26.94
CA MET A 229 9.59 12.66 -26.90
C MET A 229 10.30 13.35 -25.73
N ASP A 230 10.89 14.50 -25.99
CA ASP A 230 11.55 15.34 -24.99
C ASP A 230 10.74 16.62 -24.77
N LEU A 231 10.09 16.73 -23.61
CA LEU A 231 9.25 17.86 -23.21
C LEU A 231 9.97 18.86 -22.28
N ARG A 232 11.28 18.72 -22.10
CA ARG A 232 12.07 19.59 -21.21
C ARG A 232 12.18 21.02 -21.70
N TYR A 233 11.95 21.24 -22.98
CA TYR A 233 12.04 22.57 -23.57
C TYR A 233 10.82 23.44 -23.22
N PRO A 234 11.01 24.70 -22.76
CA PRO A 234 9.89 25.54 -22.31
C PRO A 234 8.94 25.92 -23.46
N ASN A 235 9.45 26.08 -24.70
CA ASN A 235 8.69 26.59 -25.84
C ASN A 235 8.41 25.53 -26.91
N GLY A 236 8.65 24.26 -26.65
CA GLY A 236 8.45 23.20 -27.63
C GLY A 236 8.75 21.82 -27.09
N PHE A 237 8.85 20.86 -27.98
CA PHE A 237 9.29 19.50 -27.65
C PHE A 237 9.99 18.90 -28.87
N ALA A 238 10.95 18.00 -28.60
CA ALA A 238 11.60 17.23 -29.63
C ALA A 238 10.94 15.85 -29.75
N VAL A 239 10.75 15.40 -30.97
CA VAL A 239 10.12 14.09 -31.25
C VAL A 239 11.11 13.28 -32.08
N ARG A 240 11.36 12.03 -31.62
CA ARG A 240 12.07 11.04 -32.43
C ARG A 240 11.05 10.08 -33.02
N ILE A 241 11.07 9.96 -34.31
CA ILE A 241 10.25 9.04 -35.06
C ILE A 241 11.16 7.88 -35.50
N PRO A 242 10.76 6.62 -35.25
CA PRO A 242 11.54 5.47 -35.67
C PRO A 242 11.67 5.52 -37.22
N GLU A 243 12.87 5.27 -37.75
CA GLU A 243 13.07 5.13 -39.18
C GLU A 243 12.19 3.97 -39.64
N THR A 244 11.14 4.31 -40.37
CA THR A 244 10.22 3.32 -40.91
C THR A 244 11.02 2.42 -41.85
N THR A 245 11.02 1.12 -41.61
CA THR A 245 11.63 0.06 -42.40
C THR A 245 11.06 -0.03 -43.84
N GLN A 246 10.78 1.11 -44.49
CA GLN A 246 10.44 1.15 -45.92
C GLN A 246 11.68 0.99 -46.79
N GLN A 247 12.87 1.00 -46.21
CA GLN A 247 14.10 0.70 -46.93
C GLN A 247 14.52 -0.78 -46.91
N GLU A 248 13.83 -1.65 -46.20
CA GLU A 248 14.16 -3.09 -46.16
C GLU A 248 13.68 -3.87 -47.38
N SER A 249 12.80 -3.31 -48.21
CA SER A 249 12.46 -3.97 -49.49
C SER A 249 13.50 -3.78 -50.57
N VAL A 250 14.53 -2.93 -50.37
CA VAL A 250 15.56 -2.67 -51.39
C VAL A 250 16.98 -3.12 -50.96
N LYS A 251 17.18 -3.51 -49.66
CA LYS A 251 18.49 -3.95 -49.16
C LYS A 251 18.48 -5.35 -48.50
N GLN A 252 17.65 -6.28 -48.95
CA GLN A 252 17.77 -7.68 -48.61
C GLN A 252 18.85 -8.44 -49.38
N ALA A 253 19.92 -7.73 -49.75
CA ALA A 253 21.16 -8.36 -50.17
C ALA A 253 22.34 -7.81 -49.35
N GLY A 254 22.49 -8.28 -48.11
CA GLY A 254 23.69 -8.16 -47.29
C GLY A 254 23.65 -7.12 -46.18
N ARG A 255 23.27 -7.52 -44.98
CA ARG A 255 24.03 -7.44 -43.74
C ARG A 255 23.22 -7.90 -42.53
N LYS A 256 23.92 -8.62 -41.66
CA LYS A 256 23.43 -9.25 -40.42
C LYS A 256 22.88 -8.26 -39.38
N ASN A 257 21.91 -8.74 -38.64
CA ASN A 257 21.28 -8.22 -37.43
C ASN A 257 22.22 -7.48 -36.47
N GLU A 258 21.87 -6.25 -36.13
CA GLU A 258 22.20 -5.65 -34.84
C GLU A 258 20.89 -5.38 -34.11
N ASP A 259 20.76 -6.00 -32.94
CA ASP A 259 19.63 -5.89 -32.03
C ASP A 259 19.46 -4.44 -31.54
N VAL A 260 18.45 -3.76 -31.99
CA VAL A 260 18.05 -2.45 -31.47
C VAL A 260 17.28 -2.70 -30.16
N LYS A 261 17.93 -2.47 -29.03
CA LYS A 261 17.29 -2.47 -27.71
C LYS A 261 16.28 -1.32 -27.63
N PRO A 262 15.05 -1.56 -27.14
CA PRO A 262 14.08 -0.49 -26.90
C PRO A 262 14.66 0.52 -25.91
N GLY A 263 14.45 1.82 -26.16
CA GLY A 263 14.93 2.89 -25.29
C GLY A 263 14.44 2.72 -23.86
N ARG A 264 15.36 2.79 -22.90
CA ARG A 264 15.04 2.81 -21.47
C ARG A 264 15.11 4.25 -20.97
N CYS A 265 14.27 4.57 -20.00
CA CYS A 265 14.43 5.80 -19.23
C CYS A 265 15.77 5.75 -18.46
N ASN A 266 16.67 6.73 -18.65
CA ASN A 266 17.96 6.86 -17.96
C ASN A 266 17.90 7.85 -16.81
#